data_ff4f2fe75ed26f9d9bc5188c05dca904
#
_entry.id   ff4f2fe75ed26f9d9bc5188c05dca904
#
_cell.length_a   1.000
_cell.length_b   1.000
_cell.length_c   1.000
_cell.angle_alpha   90.00
_cell.angle_beta   90.00
_cell.angle_gamma   90.00
#
_symmetry.space_group_name_H-M   'P 1'
#
loop_
_entity.id
_entity.type
_entity.pdbx_description
1 polymer ?
#
loop_
_entity_poly.entity_id
_entity_poly.type
_entity_poly.pdbx_seq_one_letter_code
_entity_poly.pdbx_strand_id
1 'polypeptide(L)'
;MNTRIHSPSRRRFLRTLVAGAGGYAMGSLAIHPEETIGQSIPRYLGGVSMESRWEAAASALVNWQITFLKMLLDKDGREKLFQYTKEQSPALAASNKRLADRLGFTGNDAQSAASIIPAMLTILYGPKQKYELVEATVERARVTCLECAFWNNVQATHIVEDLCYVNCQYYWDGFTNAINPRLISTLVKSRPLYDSVCEWVIDLKA
;
A
#
# COMPACT_ATOMS: atom_id res chain seq x y z
N MET A 1 -28.79 -30.65 -20.22
CA MET A 1 -27.76 -29.92 -21.00
C MET A 1 -26.69 -29.42 -20.07
N ASN A 2 -25.54 -30.10 -20.00
CA ASN A 2 -24.41 -29.74 -19.11
C ASN A 2 -23.39 -28.93 -19.91
N THR A 3 -23.37 -27.62 -19.73
CA THR A 3 -22.32 -26.75 -20.28
C THR A 3 -21.12 -26.79 -19.35
N ARG A 4 -20.09 -27.55 -19.70
CA ARG A 4 -18.77 -27.47 -19.04
C ARG A 4 -18.11 -26.14 -19.42
N ILE A 5 -17.96 -25.26 -18.45
CA ILE A 5 -17.14 -24.04 -18.56
C ILE A 5 -15.67 -24.48 -18.53
N HIS A 6 -14.98 -24.41 -19.68
CA HIS A 6 -13.54 -24.61 -19.75
C HIS A 6 -12.82 -23.42 -19.11
N SER A 7 -12.27 -23.63 -17.94
CA SER A 7 -11.34 -22.67 -17.29
C SER A 7 -10.02 -22.65 -18.08
N PRO A 8 -9.55 -21.50 -18.58
CA PRO A 8 -8.25 -21.42 -19.23
C PRO A 8 -7.13 -21.71 -18.23
N SER A 9 -6.18 -22.57 -18.61
CA SER A 9 -5.11 -22.99 -17.72
C SER A 9 -4.25 -21.82 -17.25
N ARG A 10 -3.83 -21.81 -15.96
CA ARG A 10 -2.96 -20.79 -15.34
C ARG A 10 -1.70 -20.47 -16.17
N ARG A 11 -1.19 -21.43 -16.92
CA ARG A 11 -0.04 -21.24 -17.83
C ARG A 11 -0.32 -20.33 -19.03
N ARG A 12 -1.56 -20.29 -19.53
CA ARG A 12 -1.94 -19.39 -20.63
C ARG A 12 -2.08 -17.96 -20.13
N PHE A 13 -2.63 -17.76 -18.93
CA PHE A 13 -2.78 -16.45 -18.31
C PHE A 13 -1.41 -15.78 -18.04
N LEU A 14 -0.44 -16.52 -17.52
CA LEU A 14 0.92 -16.00 -17.28
C LEU A 14 1.67 -15.65 -18.58
N ARG A 15 1.46 -16.40 -19.68
CA ARG A 15 2.05 -16.06 -20.98
C ARG A 15 1.46 -14.78 -21.58
N THR A 16 0.19 -14.50 -21.37
CA THR A 16 -0.48 -13.29 -21.87
C THR A 16 -0.04 -12.05 -21.08
N LEU A 17 0.21 -12.17 -19.77
CA LEU A 17 0.75 -11.06 -18.95
C LEU A 17 2.18 -10.68 -19.33
N VAL A 18 3.03 -11.65 -19.66
CA VAL A 18 4.41 -11.37 -20.13
C VAL A 18 4.42 -10.72 -21.52
N ALA A 19 3.48 -11.07 -22.40
CA ALA A 19 3.36 -10.47 -23.72
C ALA A 19 2.73 -9.05 -23.70
N GLY A 20 1.88 -8.75 -22.71
CA GLY A 20 1.20 -7.45 -22.61
C GLY A 20 2.06 -6.33 -21.98
N ALA A 21 3.05 -6.67 -21.15
CA ALA A 21 3.95 -5.71 -20.52
C ALA A 21 5.13 -5.27 -21.41
N GLY A 22 5.34 -5.91 -22.55
CA GLY A 22 6.48 -5.66 -23.44
C GLY A 22 6.23 -4.70 -24.60
N GLY A 23 5.02 -4.11 -24.74
CA GLY A 23 4.59 -3.47 -25.98
C GLY A 23 4.89 -1.97 -26.16
N TYR A 24 5.44 -1.27 -25.20
CA TYR A 24 5.62 0.20 -25.28
C TYR A 24 7.02 0.70 -24.96
N ALA A 25 8.07 0.15 -25.54
CA ALA A 25 9.39 0.83 -25.65
C ALA A 25 10.36 0.05 -26.55
N MET A 26 9.96 -0.26 -27.76
CA MET A 26 10.91 -0.73 -28.78
C MET A 26 11.24 0.43 -29.73
N GLY A 27 11.73 1.54 -29.19
CA GLY A 27 12.63 2.42 -29.92
C GLY A 27 13.92 1.65 -30.19
N SER A 28 14.34 1.59 -31.45
CA SER A 28 15.48 0.85 -31.97
C SER A 28 16.73 0.98 -31.08
N LEU A 29 16.86 0.16 -30.06
CA LEU A 29 18.12 -0.13 -29.41
C LEU A 29 18.77 -1.21 -30.26
N ALA A 30 19.81 -0.84 -31.03
CA ALA A 30 20.71 -1.80 -31.63
C ALA A 30 21.34 -2.61 -30.48
N ILE A 31 20.74 -3.75 -30.17
CA ILE A 31 21.26 -4.71 -29.18
C ILE A 31 22.46 -5.37 -29.88
N HIS A 32 23.68 -5.05 -29.43
CA HIS A 32 24.83 -5.81 -29.80
C HIS A 32 24.64 -7.28 -29.39
N PRO A 33 24.75 -8.26 -30.30
CA PRO A 33 24.39 -9.66 -30.02
C PRO A 33 25.24 -10.36 -28.95
N GLU A 34 26.25 -9.70 -28.38
CA GLU A 34 27.13 -10.25 -27.33
C GLU A 34 26.80 -9.81 -25.91
N GLU A 35 25.87 -8.84 -25.70
CA GLU A 35 25.45 -8.47 -24.36
C GLU A 35 24.30 -9.40 -23.93
N THR A 36 24.58 -10.33 -23.01
CA THR A 36 23.54 -11.10 -22.33
C THR A 36 22.60 -10.12 -21.59
N ILE A 37 21.28 -10.31 -21.71
CA ILE A 37 20.24 -9.46 -21.08
C ILE A 37 20.54 -9.18 -19.59
N GLY A 38 21.19 -10.11 -18.89
CA GLY A 38 21.60 -9.97 -17.49
C GLY A 38 22.73 -8.95 -17.23
N GLN A 39 23.47 -8.52 -18.25
CA GLN A 39 24.56 -7.55 -18.11
C GLN A 39 24.13 -6.11 -18.42
N SER A 40 23.04 -5.92 -19.19
CA SER A 40 22.55 -4.58 -19.54
C SER A 40 21.76 -3.91 -18.41
N ILE A 41 21.02 -4.66 -17.62
CA ILE A 41 20.16 -4.11 -16.52
C ILE A 41 20.98 -3.34 -15.48
N PRO A 42 22.11 -3.86 -14.93
CA PRO A 42 22.94 -3.12 -13.98
C PRO A 42 23.49 -1.80 -14.54
N ARG A 43 23.76 -1.73 -15.85
CA ARG A 43 24.27 -0.51 -16.52
C ARG A 43 23.26 0.63 -16.45
N TYR A 44 21.97 0.36 -16.68
CA TYR A 44 20.93 1.39 -16.60
C TYR A 44 20.61 1.78 -15.16
N LEU A 45 20.73 0.87 -14.22
CA LEU A 45 20.49 1.15 -12.81
C LEU A 45 21.68 1.82 -12.11
N GLY A 46 22.90 1.69 -12.64
CA GLY A 46 24.13 2.19 -12.00
C GLY A 46 24.14 3.70 -11.74
N GLY A 47 23.41 4.49 -12.56
CA GLY A 47 23.29 5.93 -12.39
C GLY A 47 22.13 6.40 -11.52
N VAL A 48 21.30 5.49 -10.97
CA VAL A 48 20.11 5.83 -10.17
C VAL A 48 20.36 5.49 -8.71
N SER A 49 20.24 6.48 -7.81
CA SER A 49 20.43 6.27 -6.37
C SER A 49 19.40 5.28 -5.80
N MET A 50 19.73 4.63 -4.67
CA MET A 50 18.76 3.74 -3.98
C MET A 50 17.51 4.48 -3.53
N GLU A 51 17.66 5.73 -3.09
CA GLU A 51 16.53 6.58 -2.71
C GLU A 51 15.60 6.84 -3.90
N SER A 52 16.16 7.22 -5.06
CA SER A 52 15.37 7.44 -6.28
C SER A 52 14.67 6.16 -6.76
N ARG A 53 15.31 5.00 -6.63
CA ARG A 53 14.69 3.70 -6.94
C ARG A 53 13.55 3.39 -6.00
N TRP A 54 13.74 3.64 -4.70
CA TRP A 54 12.71 3.46 -3.69
C TRP A 54 11.52 4.41 -3.94
N GLU A 55 11.77 5.71 -4.16
CA GLU A 55 10.70 6.69 -4.47
C GLU A 55 9.92 6.29 -5.72
N ALA A 56 10.60 5.85 -6.77
CA ALA A 56 9.96 5.40 -8.01
C ALA A 56 9.11 4.14 -7.78
N ALA A 57 9.62 3.15 -7.05
CA ALA A 57 8.89 1.93 -6.73
C ALA A 57 7.66 2.19 -5.86
N ALA A 58 7.79 3.03 -4.83
CA ALA A 58 6.70 3.44 -3.96
C ALA A 58 5.63 4.22 -4.74
N SER A 59 6.03 5.16 -5.59
CA SER A 59 5.11 5.89 -6.47
C SER A 59 4.36 4.97 -7.43
N ALA A 60 5.05 3.99 -8.02
CA ALA A 60 4.42 3.00 -8.89
C ALA A 60 3.40 2.14 -8.14
N LEU A 61 3.70 1.73 -6.89
CA LEU A 61 2.78 0.98 -6.03
C LEU A 61 1.52 1.79 -5.73
N VAL A 62 1.66 3.05 -5.33
CA VAL A 62 0.52 3.95 -5.05
C VAL A 62 -0.34 4.14 -6.30
N ASN A 63 0.29 4.44 -7.44
CA ASN A 63 -0.43 4.63 -8.70
C ASN A 63 -1.17 3.36 -9.13
N TRP A 64 -0.54 2.19 -9.00
CA TRP A 64 -1.19 0.91 -9.28
C TRP A 64 -2.40 0.69 -8.37
N GLN A 65 -2.24 0.92 -7.07
CA GLN A 65 -3.32 0.77 -6.09
C GLN A 65 -4.51 1.69 -6.43
N ILE A 66 -4.25 2.97 -6.68
CA ILE A 66 -5.29 3.95 -7.05
C ILE A 66 -5.99 3.56 -8.36
N THR A 67 -5.24 3.16 -9.38
CA THR A 67 -5.81 2.72 -10.67
C THR A 67 -6.70 1.50 -10.51
N PHE A 68 -6.26 0.53 -9.69
CA PHE A 68 -7.03 -0.67 -9.38
C PHE A 68 -8.33 -0.34 -8.64
N LEU A 69 -8.26 0.52 -7.61
CA LEU A 69 -9.44 0.96 -6.86
C LEU A 69 -10.43 1.72 -7.76
N LYS A 70 -9.91 2.58 -8.66
CA LYS A 70 -10.75 3.27 -9.64
C LYS A 70 -11.45 2.28 -10.59
N MET A 71 -10.73 1.31 -11.11
CA MET A 71 -11.30 0.25 -11.96
C MET A 71 -12.43 -0.51 -11.24
N LEU A 72 -12.24 -0.85 -9.96
CA LEU A 72 -13.29 -1.51 -9.16
C LEU A 72 -14.50 -0.59 -8.94
N LEU A 73 -14.27 0.70 -8.67
CA LEU A 73 -15.33 1.70 -8.53
C LEU A 73 -16.17 1.79 -9.81
N ASP A 74 -15.51 1.92 -10.96
CA ASP A 74 -16.17 2.07 -12.27
C ASP A 74 -16.95 0.80 -12.67
N LYS A 75 -16.44 -0.39 -12.29
CA LYS A 75 -17.04 -1.68 -12.66
C LYS A 75 -18.14 -2.13 -11.71
N ASP A 76 -17.91 -2.06 -10.42
CA ASP A 76 -18.72 -2.71 -9.41
C ASP A 76 -19.50 -1.71 -8.54
N GLY A 77 -19.18 -0.42 -8.63
CA GLY A 77 -19.79 0.65 -7.87
C GLY A 77 -19.23 0.80 -6.45
N ARG A 78 -19.63 1.89 -5.80
CA ARG A 78 -19.08 2.33 -4.51
C ARG A 78 -19.29 1.33 -3.37
N GLU A 79 -20.50 0.78 -3.24
CA GLU A 79 -20.80 -0.13 -2.14
C GLU A 79 -19.94 -1.38 -2.15
N LYS A 80 -19.78 -2.00 -3.33
CA LYS A 80 -18.93 -3.17 -3.49
C LYS A 80 -17.46 -2.84 -3.29
N LEU A 81 -16.99 -1.69 -3.77
CA LEU A 81 -15.64 -1.23 -3.52
C LEU A 81 -15.36 -1.11 -2.03
N PHE A 82 -16.27 -0.53 -1.26
CA PHE A 82 -16.13 -0.41 0.19
C PHE A 82 -16.14 -1.78 0.88
N GLN A 83 -16.99 -2.69 0.45
CA GLN A 83 -17.00 -4.05 0.95
C GLN A 83 -15.67 -4.76 0.68
N TYR A 84 -15.14 -4.72 -0.55
CA TYR A 84 -13.84 -5.31 -0.88
C TYR A 84 -12.70 -4.70 -0.07
N THR A 85 -12.70 -3.38 0.08
CA THR A 85 -11.68 -2.69 0.88
C THR A 85 -11.72 -3.14 2.34
N LYS A 86 -12.92 -3.24 2.91
CA LYS A 86 -13.14 -3.71 4.28
C LYS A 86 -12.67 -5.14 4.50
N GLU A 87 -12.86 -6.01 3.53
CA GLU A 87 -12.45 -7.41 3.60
C GLU A 87 -10.95 -7.59 3.37
N GLN A 88 -10.36 -6.84 2.45
CA GLN A 88 -8.95 -7.00 2.07
C GLN A 88 -7.97 -6.29 2.98
N SER A 89 -8.32 -5.11 3.50
CA SER A 89 -7.38 -4.29 4.26
C SER A 89 -6.84 -4.98 5.51
N PRO A 90 -7.62 -5.74 6.30
CA PRO A 90 -7.07 -6.50 7.43
C PRO A 90 -6.09 -7.60 7.03
N ALA A 91 -6.35 -8.30 5.92
CA ALA A 91 -5.47 -9.35 5.42
C ALA A 91 -4.14 -8.78 4.88
N LEU A 92 -4.20 -7.64 4.19
CA LEU A 92 -3.01 -6.90 3.75
C LEU A 92 -2.21 -6.41 4.94
N ALA A 93 -2.86 -5.83 5.95
CA ALA A 93 -2.25 -5.36 7.18
C ALA A 93 -1.52 -6.49 7.92
N ALA A 94 -2.15 -7.65 8.08
CA ALA A 94 -1.51 -8.83 8.67
C ALA A 94 -0.31 -9.32 7.85
N SER A 95 -0.35 -9.22 6.53
CA SER A 95 0.79 -9.52 5.65
C SER A 95 1.94 -8.53 5.88
N ASN A 96 1.63 -7.25 6.00
CA ASN A 96 2.63 -6.21 6.25
C ASN A 96 3.21 -6.30 7.66
N LYS A 97 2.45 -6.77 8.66
CA LYS A 97 2.99 -7.10 9.98
C LYS A 97 4.07 -8.19 9.90
N ARG A 98 3.83 -9.26 9.12
CA ARG A 98 4.85 -10.30 8.90
C ARG A 98 6.11 -9.76 8.19
N LEU A 99 5.94 -8.77 7.31
CA LEU A 99 7.09 -8.08 6.71
C LEU A 99 7.82 -7.23 7.75
N ALA A 100 7.11 -6.50 8.61
CA ALA A 100 7.69 -5.72 9.70
C ALA A 100 8.52 -6.61 10.63
N ASP A 101 8.02 -7.81 10.98
CA ASP A 101 8.77 -8.78 11.81
C ASP A 101 10.08 -9.21 11.15
N ARG A 102 10.07 -9.46 9.85
CA ARG A 102 11.30 -9.82 9.10
C ARG A 102 12.30 -8.66 9.02
N LEU A 103 11.82 -7.42 9.11
CA LEU A 103 12.67 -6.22 9.18
C LEU A 103 13.14 -5.91 10.60
N GLY A 104 12.75 -6.70 11.60
CA GLY A 104 13.15 -6.53 13.00
C GLY A 104 12.29 -5.50 13.77
N PHE A 105 11.16 -5.08 13.22
CA PHE A 105 10.23 -4.18 13.93
C PHE A 105 9.38 -4.99 14.89
N THR A 106 9.79 -4.98 16.17
CA THR A 106 9.18 -5.79 17.23
C THR A 106 8.49 -4.90 18.27
N GLY A 107 7.49 -5.45 18.94
CA GLY A 107 6.72 -4.81 20.01
C GLY A 107 5.25 -5.24 19.96
N ASN A 108 4.55 -5.05 21.08
CA ASN A 108 3.18 -5.52 21.24
C ASN A 108 2.28 -4.56 22.06
N ASP A 109 2.72 -3.33 22.25
CA ASP A 109 2.03 -2.27 22.99
C ASP A 109 1.60 -1.12 22.06
N ALA A 110 0.90 -0.12 22.62
CA ALA A 110 0.38 1.01 21.85
C ALA A 110 1.51 1.86 21.24
N GLN A 111 2.59 2.11 21.98
CA GLN A 111 3.76 2.85 21.51
C GLN A 111 4.43 2.14 20.34
N SER A 112 4.63 0.83 20.45
CA SER A 112 5.21 0.00 19.39
C SER A 112 4.35 0.04 18.13
N ALA A 113 3.03 -0.12 18.27
CA ALA A 113 2.10 -0.06 17.14
C ALA A 113 2.13 1.30 16.43
N ALA A 114 2.13 2.41 17.21
CA ALA A 114 2.21 3.77 16.69
C ALA A 114 3.55 4.10 16.01
N SER A 115 4.58 3.30 16.23
CA SER A 115 5.88 3.42 15.56
C SER A 115 6.01 2.49 14.34
N ILE A 116 5.60 1.24 14.49
CA ILE A 116 5.73 0.20 13.45
C ILE A 116 4.85 0.50 12.23
N ILE A 117 3.58 0.86 12.45
CA ILE A 117 2.64 1.11 11.35
C ILE A 117 3.10 2.26 10.46
N PRO A 118 3.45 3.46 10.99
CA PRO A 118 4.02 4.54 10.20
C PRO A 118 5.31 4.17 9.47
N ALA A 119 6.23 3.46 10.13
CA ALA A 119 7.47 3.01 9.51
C ALA A 119 7.19 2.11 8.30
N MET A 120 6.27 1.16 8.43
CA MET A 120 5.87 0.29 7.32
C MET A 120 5.18 1.06 6.19
N LEU A 121 4.30 2.01 6.52
CA LEU A 121 3.65 2.85 5.52
C LEU A 121 4.67 3.75 4.79
N THR A 122 5.68 4.24 5.51
CA THR A 122 6.78 5.00 4.87
C THR A 122 7.59 4.12 3.92
N ILE A 123 7.90 2.88 4.31
CA ILE A 123 8.59 1.91 3.43
C ILE A 123 7.77 1.64 2.17
N LEU A 124 6.46 1.46 2.30
CA LEU A 124 5.57 1.10 1.19
C LEU A 124 5.22 2.29 0.28
N TYR A 125 5.01 3.47 0.85
CA TYR A 125 4.52 4.65 0.12
C TYR A 125 5.60 5.71 -0.15
N GLY A 126 6.84 5.46 0.29
CA GLY A 126 8.01 6.27 0.00
C GLY A 126 8.28 7.41 0.98
N PRO A 127 9.35 8.17 0.74
CA PRO A 127 9.88 9.16 1.69
C PRO A 127 8.97 10.40 1.86
N LYS A 128 7.99 10.59 0.97
CA LYS A 128 6.98 11.66 1.09
C LYS A 128 5.87 11.35 2.11
N GLN A 129 5.87 10.13 2.65
CA GLN A 129 4.95 9.75 3.71
C GLN A 129 5.53 10.18 5.05
N LYS A 130 4.88 11.12 5.76
CA LYS A 130 5.41 11.70 7.00
C LYS A 130 4.45 11.56 8.15
N TYR A 131 4.98 11.16 9.29
CA TYR A 131 4.23 10.99 10.54
C TYR A 131 4.93 11.69 11.70
N GLU A 132 4.14 12.07 12.69
CA GLU A 132 4.57 12.58 13.98
C GLU A 132 3.95 11.73 15.10
N LEU A 133 4.77 11.27 16.03
CA LEU A 133 4.32 10.60 17.24
C LEU A 133 4.08 11.66 18.33
N VAL A 134 2.81 11.93 18.61
CA VAL A 134 2.40 13.03 19.51
C VAL A 134 2.34 12.59 20.97
N GLU A 135 1.95 11.33 21.20
CA GLU A 135 1.86 10.70 22.51
C GLU A 135 2.30 9.26 22.38
N ALA A 136 3.09 8.75 23.36
CA ALA A 136 3.61 7.40 23.30
C ALA A 136 3.80 6.82 24.71
N THR A 137 2.82 6.01 25.12
CA THR A 137 2.90 5.15 26.30
C THR A 137 2.60 3.71 25.93
N VAL A 138 2.84 2.77 26.84
CA VAL A 138 2.52 1.36 26.66
C VAL A 138 1.00 1.14 26.44
N GLU A 139 0.18 1.92 27.16
CA GLU A 139 -1.27 1.78 27.13
C GLU A 139 -1.94 2.61 26.04
N ARG A 140 -1.33 3.76 25.69
CA ARG A 140 -1.91 4.71 24.76
C ARG A 140 -0.85 5.40 23.92
N ALA A 141 -1.12 5.54 22.63
CA ALA A 141 -0.30 6.32 21.72
C ALA A 141 -1.18 7.12 20.75
N ARG A 142 -0.62 8.26 20.29
CA ARG A 142 -1.26 9.11 19.28
C ARG A 142 -0.27 9.42 18.17
N VAL A 143 -0.67 9.22 16.94
CA VAL A 143 0.15 9.46 15.75
C VAL A 143 -0.60 10.29 14.73
N THR A 144 0.06 11.31 14.20
CA THR A 144 -0.48 12.20 13.17
C THR A 144 0.23 11.95 11.85
N CYS A 145 -0.52 11.81 10.77
CA CYS A 145 -0.02 11.77 9.39
C CYS A 145 0.03 13.21 8.84
N LEU A 146 1.23 13.76 8.74
CA LEU A 146 1.48 15.13 8.26
C LEU A 146 1.43 15.20 6.73
N GLU A 147 2.04 14.21 6.03
CA GLU A 147 2.02 14.07 4.58
C GLU A 147 1.62 12.65 4.20
N CYS A 148 0.68 12.50 3.27
CA CYS A 148 0.15 11.22 2.84
C CYS A 148 0.19 11.09 1.32
N ALA A 149 1.08 10.22 0.82
CA ALA A 149 1.21 9.97 -0.61
C ALA A 149 -0.09 9.37 -1.21
N PHE A 150 -0.79 8.52 -0.46
CA PHE A 150 -2.06 7.94 -0.90
C PHE A 150 -3.14 9.04 -1.07
N TRP A 151 -3.32 9.90 -0.07
CA TRP A 151 -4.27 11.01 -0.13
C TRP A 151 -4.00 11.97 -1.29
N ASN A 152 -2.74 12.35 -1.50
CA ASN A 152 -2.36 13.23 -2.59
C ASN A 152 -2.73 12.64 -3.96
N ASN A 153 -2.58 11.33 -4.13
CA ASN A 153 -2.98 10.64 -5.35
C ASN A 153 -4.50 10.49 -5.49
N VAL A 154 -5.22 10.24 -4.38
CA VAL A 154 -6.71 10.23 -4.37
C VAL A 154 -7.26 11.56 -4.86
N GLN A 155 -6.73 12.69 -4.34
CA GLN A 155 -7.11 14.02 -4.80
C GLN A 155 -6.79 14.26 -6.28
N ALA A 156 -5.58 13.91 -6.72
CA ALA A 156 -5.14 14.11 -8.10
C ALA A 156 -5.96 13.30 -9.12
N THR A 157 -6.51 12.16 -8.72
CA THR A 157 -7.29 11.27 -9.60
C THR A 157 -8.80 11.44 -9.46
N HIS A 158 -9.26 12.34 -8.58
CA HIS A 158 -10.68 12.57 -8.28
C HIS A 158 -11.46 11.29 -7.94
N ILE A 159 -10.78 10.33 -7.33
CA ILE A 159 -11.43 9.15 -6.74
C ILE A 159 -12.23 9.61 -5.52
N VAL A 160 -13.30 8.88 -5.20
CA VAL A 160 -14.16 9.13 -4.03
C VAL A 160 -13.31 9.29 -2.77
N GLU A 161 -13.29 10.48 -2.19
CA GLU A 161 -12.39 10.85 -1.08
C GLU A 161 -12.59 10.00 0.16
N ASP A 162 -13.82 9.59 0.45
CA ASP A 162 -14.13 8.71 1.57
C ASP A 162 -13.61 7.28 1.42
N LEU A 163 -13.17 6.86 0.23
CA LEU A 163 -12.41 5.63 0.06
C LEU A 163 -11.10 5.67 0.88
N CYS A 164 -10.46 6.83 0.94
CA CYS A 164 -9.26 7.02 1.76
C CYS A 164 -9.56 6.75 3.25
N TYR A 165 -10.69 7.27 3.76
CA TYR A 165 -11.14 6.99 5.12
C TYR A 165 -11.32 5.48 5.36
N VAL A 166 -12.10 4.81 4.52
CA VAL A 166 -12.39 3.38 4.65
C VAL A 166 -11.12 2.54 4.57
N ASN A 167 -10.26 2.79 3.57
CA ASN A 167 -9.01 2.04 3.40
C ASN A 167 -8.09 2.19 4.61
N CYS A 168 -7.88 3.43 5.08
CA CYS A 168 -7.00 3.70 6.21
C CYS A 168 -7.54 3.09 7.50
N GLN A 169 -8.82 3.27 7.82
CA GLN A 169 -9.42 2.74 9.06
C GLN A 169 -9.24 1.22 9.14
N TYR A 170 -9.66 0.47 8.13
CA TYR A 170 -9.55 -0.99 8.16
C TYR A 170 -8.11 -1.51 8.09
N TYR A 171 -7.22 -0.80 7.42
CA TYR A 171 -5.80 -1.15 7.40
C TYR A 171 -5.16 -0.99 8.78
N TRP A 172 -5.40 0.15 9.45
CA TRP A 172 -4.87 0.41 10.79
C TRP A 172 -5.44 -0.58 11.82
N ASP A 173 -6.75 -0.84 11.78
CA ASP A 173 -7.40 -1.83 12.64
C ASP A 173 -6.79 -3.22 12.47
N GLY A 174 -6.63 -3.66 11.22
CA GLY A 174 -6.04 -4.95 10.90
C GLY A 174 -4.58 -5.06 11.34
N PHE A 175 -3.77 -3.99 11.15
CA PHE A 175 -2.37 -3.99 11.55
C PHE A 175 -2.21 -3.97 13.07
N THR A 176 -2.95 -3.10 13.73
CA THR A 176 -2.98 -2.98 15.19
C THR A 176 -3.37 -4.32 15.84
N ASN A 177 -4.43 -4.95 15.32
CA ASN A 177 -4.88 -6.27 15.76
C ASN A 177 -3.83 -7.36 15.52
N ALA A 178 -3.10 -7.30 14.39
CA ALA A 178 -2.01 -8.24 14.09
C ALA A 178 -0.78 -8.05 14.98
N ILE A 179 -0.56 -6.85 15.54
CA ILE A 179 0.47 -6.59 16.56
C ILE A 179 0.02 -7.17 17.89
N ASN A 180 -1.17 -6.81 18.36
CA ASN A 180 -1.76 -7.28 19.61
C ASN A 180 -3.29 -7.18 19.52
N PRO A 181 -4.06 -8.28 19.63
CA PRO A 181 -5.54 -8.26 19.56
C PRO A 181 -6.22 -7.40 20.64
N ARG A 182 -5.49 -7.02 21.69
CA ARG A 182 -5.99 -6.10 22.73
C ARG A 182 -5.83 -4.62 22.37
N LEU A 183 -5.12 -4.29 21.31
CA LEU A 183 -5.01 -2.92 20.83
C LEU A 183 -6.22 -2.55 19.97
N ILE A 184 -6.67 -1.30 20.11
CA ILE A 184 -7.69 -0.69 19.26
C ILE A 184 -7.09 0.55 18.63
N SER A 185 -7.22 0.70 17.33
CA SER A 185 -6.94 1.95 16.63
C SER A 185 -8.23 2.72 16.34
N THR A 186 -8.19 4.03 16.53
CA THR A 186 -9.32 4.93 16.25
C THR A 186 -8.82 6.10 15.43
N LEU A 187 -9.37 6.32 14.25
CA LEU A 187 -9.12 7.49 13.44
C LEU A 187 -9.93 8.67 14.01
N VAL A 188 -9.26 9.61 14.65
CA VAL A 188 -9.90 10.74 15.37
C VAL A 188 -9.93 12.03 14.56
N LYS A 189 -9.04 12.16 13.53
CA LYS A 189 -9.08 13.21 12.51
C LYS A 189 -8.85 12.60 11.13
N SER A 190 -9.54 13.09 10.13
CA SER A 190 -9.48 12.55 8.78
C SER A 190 -9.59 13.63 7.73
N ARG A 191 -8.59 13.76 6.84
CA ARG A 191 -8.63 14.70 5.70
C ARG A 191 -9.87 14.54 4.81
N PRO A 192 -10.33 13.32 4.49
CA PRO A 192 -11.62 13.13 3.81
C PRO A 192 -12.83 13.72 4.54
N LEU A 193 -12.72 13.97 5.84
CA LEU A 193 -13.74 14.62 6.67
C LEU A 193 -13.41 16.10 6.96
N TYR A 194 -12.56 16.71 6.12
CA TYR A 194 -12.16 18.12 6.16
C TYR A 194 -11.21 18.52 7.30
N ASP A 195 -10.58 17.58 7.97
CA ASP A 195 -9.48 17.87 8.89
C ASP A 195 -8.20 18.20 8.10
N SER A 196 -7.30 18.99 8.70
CA SER A 196 -6.00 19.35 8.09
C SER A 196 -5.02 18.17 8.02
N VAL A 197 -5.21 17.17 8.89
CA VAL A 197 -4.38 15.97 9.04
C VAL A 197 -5.24 14.73 9.27
N CYS A 198 -4.63 13.54 9.13
CA CYS A 198 -5.20 12.32 9.69
C CYS A 198 -4.50 12.00 11.00
N GLU A 199 -5.25 11.62 12.04
CA GLU A 199 -4.71 11.32 13.37
C GLU A 199 -5.36 10.05 13.91
N TRP A 200 -4.53 9.15 14.43
CA TRP A 200 -4.96 7.92 15.08
C TRP A 200 -4.60 7.94 16.55
N VAL A 201 -5.50 7.40 17.34
CA VAL A 201 -5.27 7.02 18.74
C VAL A 201 -5.27 5.50 18.80
N ILE A 202 -4.26 4.95 19.47
CA ILE A 202 -4.13 3.52 19.71
C ILE A 202 -4.19 3.31 21.21
N ASP A 203 -5.19 2.54 21.67
CA ASP A 203 -5.42 2.23 23.06
C ASP A 203 -5.28 0.73 23.33
N LEU A 204 -4.67 0.37 24.45
CA LEU A 204 -4.65 -1.00 24.96
C LEU A 204 -5.91 -1.24 25.78
N LYS A 205 -6.74 -2.21 25.37
CA LYS A 205 -7.91 -2.62 26.15
C LYS A 205 -7.49 -3.17 27.53
N ALA A 206 -8.19 -2.77 28.55
CA ALA A 206 -8.11 -3.34 29.89
C ALA A 206 -8.42 -4.84 29.93
#